data_bd7d4084c1166af07a7312c11287400e
#
_entry.id   bd7d4084c1166af07a7312c11287400e
#
_cell.length_a   1.000
_cell.length_b   1.000
_cell.length_c   1.000
_cell.angle_alpha   90.00
_cell.angle_beta   90.00
_cell.angle_gamma   90.00
#
_symmetry.space_group_name_H-M   'P 1'
#
loop_
_entity.id
_entity.type
_entity.pdbx_description
1 polymer ?
#
loop_
_entity_poly.entity_id
_entity_poly.type
_entity_poly.pdbx_seq_one_letter_code
_entity_poly.pdbx_strand_id
1 'polypeptide(L)'
;EMCIRDRGMNFVVSYQTTRPADTRIHLYDVGCSYRLGGWFFEAEYLRKEYARNSFAGVNAFDGFFCYDLPLRRVFKKMSFAGRYDYMSDHSNGIPDDNGLLFVNDLERHRVTAGITFSFGLPFMADIRLNYEMYFYDKGVVPKVSEHDKIVLEFMAHF
;
A
#
# COMPACT_ATOMS: atom_id res chain seq x y z
N GLU A 1 -16.99 4.89 -10.11
CA GLU A 1 -15.56 5.11 -10.38
C GLU A 1 -15.40 6.24 -11.39
N MET A 2 -14.61 7.27 -11.10
CA MET A 2 -14.31 8.36 -12.00
C MET A 2 -12.79 8.45 -12.17
N CYS A 3 -12.31 8.32 -13.40
CA CYS A 3 -10.90 8.40 -13.75
C CYS A 3 -10.67 9.61 -14.66
N ILE A 4 -9.84 10.56 -14.22
CA ILE A 4 -9.41 11.69 -15.03
C ILE A 4 -7.95 11.47 -15.39
N ARG A 5 -7.67 11.35 -16.69
CA ARG A 5 -6.33 11.14 -17.23
C ARG A 5 -5.92 12.35 -18.07
N ASP A 6 -4.97 13.15 -17.59
CA ASP A 6 -4.34 14.20 -18.36
C ASP A 6 -2.83 14.21 -18.12
N ARG A 7 -2.03 14.25 -19.22
CA ARG A 7 -0.58 14.47 -19.27
C ARG A 7 0.25 13.79 -18.17
N GLY A 8 0.03 12.48 -17.94
CA GLY A 8 0.78 11.70 -16.95
C GLY A 8 0.22 11.74 -15.54
N MET A 9 -0.89 12.45 -15.30
CA MET A 9 -1.62 12.42 -14.05
C MET A 9 -2.90 11.59 -14.18
N ASN A 10 -3.15 10.72 -13.19
CA ASN A 10 -4.41 10.03 -13.04
C ASN A 10 -5.00 10.36 -11.67
N PHE A 11 -6.30 10.47 -11.61
CA PHE A 11 -7.05 10.66 -10.38
C PHE A 11 -8.21 9.68 -10.37
N VAL A 12 -8.39 8.97 -9.26
CA VAL A 12 -9.41 7.95 -9.09
C VAL A 12 -10.18 8.24 -7.82
N VAL A 13 -11.50 8.18 -7.91
CA VAL A 13 -12.41 8.19 -6.75
C VAL A 13 -13.32 7.02 -6.89
N SER A 14 -13.42 6.21 -5.86
CA SER A 14 -14.32 5.07 -5.83
C SER A 14 -15.15 5.05 -4.55
N TYR A 15 -16.34 4.49 -4.66
CA TYR A 15 -17.22 4.21 -3.54
C TYR A 15 -17.81 2.82 -3.72
N GLN A 16 -17.73 2.02 -2.68
CA GLN A 16 -18.33 0.70 -2.64
C GLN A 16 -19.13 0.53 -1.35
N THR A 17 -20.26 -0.15 -1.46
CA THR A 17 -21.03 -0.60 -0.30
C THR A 17 -21.25 -2.10 -0.38
N THR A 18 -21.08 -2.76 0.74
CA THR A 18 -21.33 -4.21 0.86
C THR A 18 -22.04 -4.49 2.19
N ARG A 19 -22.72 -5.61 2.27
CA ARG A 19 -23.47 -6.02 3.47
C ARG A 19 -23.16 -7.47 3.80
N PRO A 20 -21.95 -7.76 4.34
CA PRO A 20 -21.66 -9.07 4.87
C PRO A 20 -22.49 -9.27 6.15
N ALA A 21 -23.22 -10.38 6.21
CA ALA A 21 -24.20 -10.65 7.28
C ALA A 21 -25.20 -9.48 7.42
N ASP A 22 -25.40 -8.93 8.62
CA ASP A 22 -26.34 -7.84 8.85
C ASP A 22 -25.72 -6.45 8.93
N THR A 23 -24.40 -6.34 8.82
CA THR A 23 -23.68 -5.06 8.93
C THR A 23 -23.33 -4.50 7.57
N ARG A 24 -23.80 -3.29 7.27
CA ARG A 24 -23.41 -2.59 6.04
C ARG A 24 -22.07 -1.91 6.23
N ILE A 25 -21.20 -2.08 5.26
CA ILE A 25 -19.88 -1.48 5.18
C ILE A 25 -19.86 -0.50 4.00
N HIS A 26 -19.27 0.67 4.24
CA HIS A 26 -18.99 1.68 3.24
C HIS A 26 -17.49 1.81 3.06
N LEU A 27 -17.02 1.77 1.83
CA LEU A 27 -15.63 1.95 1.44
C LEU A 27 -15.55 3.18 0.54
N TYR A 28 -14.67 4.09 0.90
CA TYR A 28 -14.34 5.28 0.12
C TYR A 28 -12.86 5.20 -0.24
N ASP A 29 -12.55 5.49 -1.46
CA ASP A 29 -11.20 5.44 -1.96
C ASP A 29 -10.93 6.66 -2.85
N VAL A 30 -9.79 7.29 -2.63
CA VAL A 30 -9.30 8.42 -3.42
C VAL A 30 -7.83 8.18 -3.70
N GLY A 31 -7.51 8.05 -4.98
CA GLY A 31 -6.16 7.82 -5.44
C GLY A 31 -5.71 8.85 -6.47
N CYS A 32 -4.43 9.13 -6.49
CA CYS A 32 -3.80 9.90 -7.55
C CYS A 32 -2.45 9.31 -7.91
N SER A 33 -2.08 9.40 -9.18
CA SER A 33 -0.74 9.08 -9.63
C SER A 33 -0.24 10.12 -10.63
N TYR A 34 1.06 10.36 -10.62
CA TYR A 34 1.72 11.32 -11.48
C TYR A 34 3.05 10.80 -12.01
N ARG A 35 3.30 10.99 -13.30
CA ARG A 35 4.57 10.61 -13.95
C ARG A 35 5.21 11.84 -14.58
N LEU A 36 6.47 12.09 -14.20
CA LEU A 36 7.28 13.18 -14.72
C LEU A 36 8.69 12.68 -15.06
N GLY A 37 8.99 12.53 -16.34
CA GLY A 37 10.30 12.00 -16.77
C GLY A 37 10.55 10.60 -16.19
N GLY A 38 11.63 10.44 -15.44
CA GLY A 38 11.96 9.21 -14.73
C GLY A 38 11.23 9.01 -13.38
N TRP A 39 10.50 9.99 -12.91
CA TRP A 39 9.76 9.94 -11.65
C TRP A 39 8.35 9.41 -11.83
N PHE A 40 7.92 8.59 -10.88
CA PHE A 40 6.55 8.16 -10.70
C PHE A 40 6.15 8.35 -9.24
N PHE A 41 4.99 8.94 -9.01
CA PHE A 41 4.40 9.16 -7.69
C PHE A 41 2.99 8.60 -7.70
N GLU A 42 2.61 8.00 -6.59
CA GLU A 42 1.26 7.50 -6.34
C GLU A 42 0.89 7.75 -4.89
N ALA A 43 -0.34 8.12 -4.65
CA ALA A 43 -0.89 8.25 -3.30
C ALA A 43 -2.35 7.80 -3.33
N GLU A 44 -2.74 7.04 -2.32
CA GLU A 44 -4.08 6.52 -2.13
C GLU A 44 -4.53 6.72 -0.69
N TYR A 45 -5.76 7.13 -0.52
CA TYR A 45 -6.41 7.19 0.78
C TYR A 45 -7.68 6.37 0.73
N LEU A 46 -7.81 5.46 1.68
CA LEU A 46 -8.95 4.58 1.84
C LEU A 46 -9.60 4.78 3.20
N ARG A 47 -10.92 4.89 3.20
CA ARG A 47 -11.72 4.94 4.42
C ARG A 47 -12.78 3.84 4.39
N LYS A 48 -12.82 3.03 5.44
CA LYS A 48 -13.85 2.04 5.69
C LYS A 48 -14.68 2.44 6.88
N GLU A 49 -16.00 2.47 6.72
CA GLU A 49 -16.95 2.78 7.78
C GLU A 49 -17.97 1.65 7.92
N TYR A 50 -18.37 1.39 9.14
CA TYR A 50 -19.46 0.47 9.44
C TYR A 50 -20.74 1.26 9.70
N ALA A 51 -21.86 0.82 9.11
CA ALA A 51 -23.15 1.49 9.29
C ALA A 51 -23.54 1.55 10.76
N ARG A 52 -24.12 2.68 11.18
CA ARG A 52 -24.52 2.97 12.56
C ARG A 52 -23.36 2.97 13.56
N ASN A 53 -22.12 3.16 13.08
CA ASN A 53 -20.92 3.07 13.92
C ASN A 53 -20.85 1.77 14.73
N SER A 54 -21.31 0.66 14.14
CA SER A 54 -21.37 -0.63 14.83
C SER A 54 -19.98 -1.19 15.17
N PHE A 55 -18.93 -0.75 14.45
CA PHE A 55 -17.54 -1.08 14.72
C PHE A 55 -16.66 0.13 14.41
N ALA A 56 -15.46 0.15 15.00
CA ALA A 56 -14.46 1.16 14.66
C ALA A 56 -14.05 1.05 13.19
N GLY A 57 -14.22 2.14 12.46
CA GLY A 57 -13.79 2.25 11.06
C GLY A 57 -12.29 2.36 10.93
N VAL A 58 -11.75 2.26 9.72
CA VAL A 58 -10.33 2.41 9.42
C VAL A 58 -10.10 3.57 8.45
N ASN A 59 -9.03 4.32 8.69
CA ASN A 59 -8.40 5.18 7.70
C ASN A 59 -7.06 4.56 7.31
N ALA A 60 -6.82 4.42 6.04
CA ALA A 60 -5.55 3.94 5.51
C ALA A 60 -5.01 4.93 4.49
N PHE A 61 -3.71 5.07 4.46
CA PHE A 61 -3.00 5.90 3.49
C PHE A 61 -1.82 5.11 2.93
N ASP A 62 -1.63 5.20 1.63
CA ASP A 62 -0.49 4.67 0.91
C ASP A 62 0.15 5.79 0.09
N GLY A 63 1.46 5.92 0.16
CA GLY A 63 2.24 6.83 -0.66
C GLY A 63 3.42 6.10 -1.26
N PHE A 64 3.58 6.15 -2.56
CA PHE A 64 4.64 5.49 -3.32
C PHE A 64 5.36 6.47 -4.23
N PHE A 65 6.67 6.36 -4.32
CA PHE A 65 7.45 7.01 -5.35
C PHE A 65 8.48 6.05 -5.96
N CYS A 66 8.79 6.27 -7.21
CA CYS A 66 9.83 5.55 -7.92
C CYS A 66 10.60 6.50 -8.83
N TYR A 67 11.91 6.30 -8.92
CA TYR A 67 12.77 6.97 -9.87
C TYR A 67 13.50 5.98 -10.75
N ASP A 68 13.28 6.05 -12.05
CA ASP A 68 13.90 5.21 -13.07
C ASP A 68 15.14 5.89 -13.66
N LEU A 69 16.30 5.30 -13.40
CA LEU A 69 17.58 5.73 -13.98
C LEU A 69 17.94 4.81 -15.16
N PRO A 70 17.94 5.30 -16.41
CA PRO A 70 18.37 4.50 -17.56
C PRO A 70 19.87 4.21 -17.50
N LEU A 71 20.24 2.95 -17.70
CA LEU A 71 21.63 2.49 -17.76
C LEU A 71 21.96 1.97 -19.17
N ARG A 72 23.26 1.97 -19.55
CA ARG A 72 23.67 1.69 -20.93
C ARG A 72 24.56 0.46 -21.09
N ARG A 73 24.72 -0.35 -20.05
CA ARG A 73 25.61 -1.54 -20.10
C ARG A 73 24.81 -2.83 -19.86
N VAL A 74 25.23 -3.60 -18.86
CA VAL A 74 24.62 -4.87 -18.49
C VAL A 74 23.15 -4.67 -18.01
N PHE A 75 22.91 -3.63 -17.27
CA PHE A 75 21.58 -3.26 -16.84
C PHE A 75 20.95 -2.24 -17.79
N LYS A 76 19.72 -2.45 -18.16
CA LYS A 76 18.91 -1.51 -18.93
C LYS A 76 18.47 -0.31 -18.09
N LYS A 77 18.11 -0.59 -16.83
CA LYS A 77 17.53 0.38 -15.92
C LYS A 77 17.83 0.01 -14.47
N MET A 78 17.97 1.01 -13.63
CA MET A 78 17.96 0.90 -12.19
C MET A 78 16.82 1.77 -11.66
N SER A 79 15.99 1.22 -10.79
CA SER A 79 14.86 1.93 -10.19
C SER A 79 15.04 2.02 -8.69
N PHE A 80 14.87 3.20 -8.14
CA PHE A 80 14.78 3.44 -6.69
C PHE A 80 13.32 3.61 -6.33
N ALA A 81 12.86 2.92 -5.32
CA ALA A 81 11.48 3.00 -4.86
C ALA A 81 11.41 3.30 -3.37
N GLY A 82 10.42 4.07 -2.98
CA GLY A 82 10.05 4.27 -1.59
C GLY A 82 8.54 4.23 -1.44
N ARG A 83 8.09 3.63 -0.35
CA ARG A 83 6.68 3.50 -0.02
C ARG A 83 6.46 3.76 1.46
N TYR A 84 5.39 4.45 1.76
CA TYR A 84 4.90 4.64 3.11
C TYR A 84 3.44 4.20 3.18
N ASP A 85 3.14 3.32 4.11
CA ASP A 85 1.80 2.84 4.40
C ASP A 85 1.43 3.21 5.84
N TYR A 86 0.22 3.68 6.01
CA TYR A 86 -0.41 3.99 7.29
C TYR A 86 -1.76 3.32 7.40
N MET A 87 -2.07 2.80 8.57
CA MET A 87 -3.39 2.29 8.91
C MET A 87 -3.72 2.66 10.36
N SER A 88 -4.86 3.30 10.56
CA SER A 88 -5.33 3.68 11.90
C SER A 88 -5.83 2.49 12.71
N ASP A 89 -5.98 2.69 14.00
CA ASP A 89 -6.73 1.77 14.87
C ASP A 89 -8.08 1.43 14.27
N HIS A 90 -8.45 0.15 14.29
CA HIS A 90 -9.74 -0.28 13.75
C HIS A 90 -10.22 -1.62 14.31
N SER A 91 -11.46 -1.96 13.97
CA SER A 91 -12.03 -3.27 14.24
C SER A 91 -12.00 -4.14 12.98
N ASN A 92 -11.75 -5.43 13.16
CA ASN A 92 -11.90 -6.44 12.10
C ASN A 92 -13.37 -6.79 11.79
N GLY A 93 -14.33 -6.18 12.50
CA GLY A 93 -15.76 -6.42 12.33
C GLY A 93 -16.27 -7.65 13.11
N ILE A 94 -15.49 -8.18 14.03
CA ILE A 94 -15.88 -9.28 14.93
C ILE A 94 -16.13 -8.67 16.30
N PRO A 95 -17.35 -8.79 16.88
CA PRO A 95 -17.62 -8.33 18.24
C PRO A 95 -16.84 -9.21 19.25
N ASP A 96 -16.58 -8.65 20.43
CA ASP A 96 -16.07 -9.43 21.55
C ASP A 96 -17.15 -10.36 22.12
N ASP A 97 -16.80 -11.18 23.13
CA ASP A 97 -17.73 -12.13 23.77
C ASP A 97 -18.92 -11.42 24.42
N ASN A 98 -18.83 -10.12 24.70
CA ASN A 98 -19.91 -9.29 25.26
C ASN A 98 -20.68 -8.53 24.18
N GLY A 99 -20.37 -8.71 22.91
CA GLY A 99 -20.97 -8.00 21.79
C GLY A 99 -20.56 -6.52 21.70
N LEU A 100 -19.50 -6.11 22.40
CA LEU A 100 -19.04 -4.72 22.42
C LEU A 100 -18.20 -4.41 21.18
N LEU A 101 -18.28 -3.14 20.77
CA LEU A 101 -17.42 -2.57 19.76
C LEU A 101 -16.01 -2.41 20.33
N PHE A 102 -15.03 -3.03 19.74
CA PHE A 102 -13.67 -2.81 20.18
C PHE A 102 -12.69 -2.70 19.02
N VAL A 103 -11.60 -2.01 19.29
CA VAL A 103 -10.45 -1.95 18.42
C VAL A 103 -9.61 -3.19 18.69
N ASN A 104 -9.43 -4.01 17.69
CA ASN A 104 -8.66 -5.24 17.79
C ASN A 104 -7.46 -5.30 16.84
N ASP A 105 -7.29 -4.27 16.04
CA ASP A 105 -6.10 -4.07 15.20
C ASP A 105 -5.63 -2.62 15.38
N LEU A 106 -4.42 -2.46 15.91
CA LEU A 106 -3.90 -1.17 16.33
C LEU A 106 -3.17 -0.47 15.18
N GLU A 107 -2.99 0.84 15.35
CA GLU A 107 -2.29 1.71 14.41
C GLU A 107 -0.92 1.18 14.05
N ARG A 108 -0.61 1.25 12.78
CA ARG A 108 0.70 0.83 12.26
C ARG A 108 1.14 1.68 11.09
N HIS A 109 2.46 1.84 11.01
CA HIS A 109 3.15 2.46 9.89
C HIS A 109 4.15 1.49 9.30
N ARG A 110 4.30 1.50 8.00
CA ARG A 110 5.33 0.76 7.28
C ARG A 110 6.05 1.70 6.33
N VAL A 111 7.37 1.65 6.36
CA VAL A 111 8.23 2.31 5.37
C VAL A 111 8.97 1.23 4.60
N THR A 112 8.92 1.29 3.29
CA THR A 112 9.67 0.40 2.42
C THR A 112 10.61 1.22 1.56
N ALA A 113 11.87 0.84 1.51
CA ALA A 113 12.86 1.37 0.57
C ALA A 113 13.37 0.23 -0.31
N GLY A 114 13.48 0.46 -1.61
CA GLY A 114 13.85 -0.58 -2.56
C GLY A 114 14.71 -0.10 -3.72
N ILE A 115 15.47 -1.05 -4.26
CA ILE A 115 16.23 -0.88 -5.49
C ILE A 115 15.95 -2.07 -6.41
N THR A 116 15.73 -1.77 -7.70
CA THR A 116 15.51 -2.79 -8.72
C THR A 116 16.52 -2.60 -9.84
N PHE A 117 17.20 -3.68 -10.22
CA PHE A 117 18.07 -3.73 -11.41
C PHE A 117 17.37 -4.53 -12.50
N SER A 118 17.09 -3.89 -13.62
CA SER A 118 16.47 -4.52 -14.79
C SER A 118 17.51 -4.83 -15.84
N PHE A 119 17.57 -6.10 -16.26
CA PHE A 119 18.40 -6.55 -17.38
C PHE A 119 17.66 -6.34 -18.70
N GLY A 120 18.42 -6.05 -19.76
CA GLY A 120 17.92 -6.00 -21.13
C GLY A 120 18.11 -7.32 -21.87
N LEU A 121 17.71 -7.33 -23.14
CA LEU A 121 17.93 -8.48 -24.03
C LEU A 121 19.38 -8.98 -24.00
N PRO A 122 19.61 -10.31 -24.11
CA PRO A 122 18.64 -11.35 -24.41
C PRO A 122 17.86 -11.89 -23.17
N PHE A 123 18.26 -11.54 -21.95
CA PHE A 123 17.62 -12.01 -20.71
C PHE A 123 16.83 -10.86 -20.09
N MET A 124 15.51 -10.89 -20.22
CA MET A 124 14.66 -9.94 -19.54
C MET A 124 14.41 -10.43 -18.11
N ALA A 125 15.11 -9.84 -17.16
CA ALA A 125 15.02 -10.21 -15.74
C ALA A 125 15.16 -8.96 -14.86
N ASP A 126 14.55 -9.01 -13.69
CA ASP A 126 14.70 -8.01 -12.65
C ASP A 126 15.24 -8.66 -11.37
N ILE A 127 16.17 -7.96 -10.72
CA ILE A 127 16.60 -8.25 -9.35
C ILE A 127 16.14 -7.08 -8.48
N ARG A 128 15.33 -7.36 -7.47
CA ARG A 128 14.81 -6.37 -6.55
C ARG A 128 15.27 -6.68 -5.13
N LEU A 129 15.75 -5.65 -4.45
CA LEU A 129 16.08 -5.67 -3.04
C LEU A 129 15.23 -4.61 -2.33
N ASN A 130 14.41 -5.02 -1.37
CA ASN A 130 13.59 -4.16 -0.54
C ASN A 130 13.95 -4.33 0.94
N TYR A 131 13.90 -3.24 1.66
CA TYR A 131 13.93 -3.23 3.13
C TYR A 131 12.61 -2.63 3.63
N GLU A 132 11.90 -3.36 4.48
CA GLU A 132 10.64 -2.94 5.10
C GLU A 132 10.88 -2.70 6.59
N MET A 133 10.49 -1.52 7.06
CA MET A 133 10.51 -1.11 8.46
C MET A 133 9.08 -0.93 8.95
N TYR A 134 8.79 -1.45 10.13
CA TYR A 134 7.50 -1.33 10.77
C TYR A 134 7.59 -0.51 12.05
N PHE A 135 6.63 0.39 12.24
CA PHE A 135 6.52 1.23 13.43
C PHE A 135 5.14 1.05 14.04
N TYR A 136 5.10 0.85 15.34
CA TYR A 136 3.91 0.60 16.12
C TYR A 136 3.87 1.52 17.33
N ASP A 137 2.68 1.80 17.82
CA ASP A 137 2.50 2.42 19.12
C ASP A 137 2.95 1.51 20.25
N LYS A 138 3.29 2.12 21.39
CA LYS A 138 3.75 1.40 22.56
C LYS A 138 2.65 0.44 23.06
N GLY A 139 3.02 -0.84 23.22
CA GLY A 139 2.13 -1.89 23.72
C GLY A 139 1.57 -2.83 22.65
N VAL A 140 1.82 -2.54 21.37
CA VAL A 140 1.45 -3.44 20.28
C VAL A 140 2.41 -4.62 20.23
N VAL A 141 1.88 -5.82 20.15
CA VAL A 141 2.67 -7.03 19.83
C VAL A 141 2.54 -7.27 18.33
N PRO A 142 3.61 -6.99 17.54
CA PRO A 142 3.54 -7.17 16.11
C PRO A 142 3.39 -8.65 15.72
N LYS A 143 2.64 -8.92 14.66
CA LYS A 143 2.58 -10.25 14.05
C LYS A 143 3.94 -10.61 13.47
N VAL A 144 4.26 -11.90 13.38
CA VAL A 144 5.55 -12.36 12.84
C VAL A 144 5.83 -11.82 11.43
N SER A 145 4.80 -11.64 10.62
CA SER A 145 4.90 -11.08 9.26
C SER A 145 5.13 -9.56 9.21
N GLU A 146 5.01 -8.88 10.34
CA GLU A 146 5.05 -7.41 10.48
C GLU A 146 6.29 -6.95 11.23
N HIS A 147 7.36 -7.71 11.21
CA HIS A 147 8.70 -7.31 11.66
C HIS A 147 9.53 -6.76 10.50
N ASP A 148 10.52 -5.96 10.84
CA ASP A 148 11.50 -5.48 9.88
C ASP A 148 12.10 -6.63 9.10
N LYS A 149 12.16 -6.48 7.78
CA LYS A 149 12.64 -7.55 6.90
C LYS A 149 13.31 -7.04 5.65
N ILE A 150 14.21 -7.87 5.14
CA ILE A 150 14.83 -7.72 3.82
C ILE A 150 14.17 -8.72 2.88
N VAL A 151 13.74 -8.25 1.72
CA VAL A 151 13.15 -9.09 0.67
C VAL A 151 14.00 -8.98 -0.59
N LEU A 152 14.54 -10.12 -1.04
CA LEU A 152 15.24 -10.25 -2.32
C LEU A 152 14.36 -11.04 -3.28
N GLU A 153 14.05 -10.44 -4.41
CA GLU A 153 13.23 -11.04 -5.45
C GLU A 153 14.02 -11.14 -6.77
N PHE A 154 13.83 -12.24 -7.47
CA PHE A 154 14.29 -12.44 -8.83
C PHE A 154 13.09 -12.74 -9.73
N MET A 155 12.90 -11.94 -10.77
CA MET A 155 11.80 -12.08 -11.73
C MET A 155 12.37 -12.27 -13.12
N ALA A 156 11.98 -13.34 -13.80
CA ALA A 156 12.33 -13.57 -15.20
C ALA A 156 11.09 -13.37 -16.09
N HIS A 157 11.29 -12.69 -17.22
CA HIS A 157 10.23 -12.44 -18.19
C HIS A 157 10.54 -13.23 -19.47
N PHE A 158 9.58 -14.03 -19.93
CA PHE A 158 9.69 -14.88 -21.13
C PHE A 158 8.74 -14.40 -22.22
#